data_d670621493b28b53726599d34e0ed85b
#
_entry.id   d670621493b28b53726599d34e0ed85b
#
_cell.length_a   1.000
_cell.length_b   1.000
_cell.length_c   1.000
_cell.angle_alpha   90.00
_cell.angle_beta   90.00
_cell.angle_gamma   90.00
#
_symmetry.space_group_name_H-M   'P 1'
#
loop_
_entity.id
_entity.type
_entity.pdbx_description
1 polymer ?
#
loop_
_entity_poly.entity_id
_entity_poly.type
_entity_poly.pdbx_seq_one_letter_code
_entity_poly.pdbx_strand_id
1 'polypeptide(L)'
;MELTEAIKEYVEKRLGTLDKFIRGKDGSSQMNVEVGKTTNHHKNGDVYKAEISLDANGKHFYAVSEKEDLYSAVDDVKSEIERQLIETKDRDDTLFRRGARSVKKML
;
A
#
# COMPACT_ATOMS: atom_id res chain seq x y z
N MET A 1 -15.12 -12.42 9.37
CA MET A 1 -13.87 -13.18 9.58
C MET A 1 -13.21 -12.72 10.88
N GLU A 2 -12.75 -13.66 11.65
CA GLU A 2 -12.07 -13.32 12.88
C GLU A 2 -10.58 -13.03 12.61
N LEU A 3 -10.09 -11.94 13.18
CA LEU A 3 -8.69 -11.55 13.00
C LEU A 3 -7.83 -12.22 14.06
N THR A 4 -7.20 -13.33 13.70
CA THR A 4 -6.35 -14.09 14.62
C THR A 4 -5.01 -13.41 14.83
N GLU A 5 -4.32 -13.78 15.91
CA GLU A 5 -2.97 -13.25 16.15
C GLU A 5 -2.01 -13.59 15.02
N ALA A 6 -2.12 -14.79 14.46
CA ALA A 6 -1.27 -15.20 13.34
C ALA A 6 -1.48 -14.29 12.12
N ILE A 7 -2.72 -13.94 11.84
CA ILE A 7 -3.04 -13.04 10.73
C ILE A 7 -2.50 -11.64 11.01
N LYS A 8 -2.70 -11.12 12.23
CA LYS A 8 -2.18 -9.81 12.62
C LYS A 8 -0.67 -9.74 12.50
N GLU A 9 0.03 -10.75 12.99
CA GLU A 9 1.49 -10.80 12.91
C GLU A 9 1.97 -10.85 11.48
N TYR A 10 1.31 -11.63 10.65
CA TYR A 10 1.66 -11.72 9.23
C TYR A 10 1.50 -10.38 8.53
N VAL A 11 0.36 -9.73 8.74
CA VAL A 11 0.06 -8.43 8.15
C VAL A 11 1.09 -7.39 8.61
N GLU A 12 1.33 -7.30 9.90
CA GLU A 12 2.28 -6.34 10.47
C GLU A 12 3.68 -6.56 9.93
N LYS A 13 4.10 -7.82 9.85
CA LYS A 13 5.43 -8.16 9.35
C LYS A 13 5.58 -7.81 7.88
N ARG A 14 4.58 -8.16 7.07
CA ARG A 14 4.63 -7.90 5.63
C ARG A 14 4.56 -6.41 5.32
N LEU A 15 3.65 -5.70 5.96
CA LEU A 15 3.46 -4.28 5.70
C LEU A 15 4.54 -3.42 6.33
N GLY A 16 5.19 -3.92 7.37
CA GLY A 16 6.33 -3.22 7.97
C GLY A 16 7.49 -3.01 7.00
N THR A 17 7.60 -3.85 5.97
CA THR A 17 8.63 -3.67 4.96
C THR A 17 8.42 -2.43 4.10
N LEU A 18 7.23 -1.83 4.16
CA LEU A 18 6.92 -0.61 3.42
C LEU A 18 7.47 0.64 4.11
N ASP A 19 7.84 0.55 5.37
CA ASP A 19 8.29 1.70 6.17
C ASP A 19 9.48 2.41 5.51
N LYS A 20 10.35 1.66 4.86
CA LYS A 20 11.54 2.23 4.20
C LYS A 20 11.20 3.17 3.06
N PHE A 21 9.98 3.10 2.53
CA PHE A 21 9.54 3.96 1.43
C PHE A 21 8.75 5.16 1.93
N ILE A 22 8.44 5.21 3.23
CA ILE A 22 7.66 6.27 3.83
C ILE A 22 8.60 7.31 4.41
N ARG A 23 8.48 8.54 3.94
CA ARG A 23 9.30 9.65 4.42
C ARG A 23 8.64 10.29 5.64
N GLY A 24 9.49 10.85 6.50
CA GLY A 24 8.98 11.55 7.68
C GLY A 24 8.53 10.59 8.77
N LYS A 25 9.15 10.72 9.92
CA LYS A 25 8.81 9.90 11.09
C LYS A 25 8.10 10.76 12.14
N ASP A 26 7.40 11.79 11.65
CA ASP A 26 6.72 12.76 12.51
C ASP A 26 5.28 12.36 12.82
N GLY A 27 4.86 11.16 12.42
CA GLY A 27 3.51 10.70 12.65
C GLY A 27 2.49 11.19 11.64
N SER A 28 2.94 11.86 10.58
CA SER A 28 2.03 12.36 9.55
C SER A 28 1.55 11.26 8.61
N SER A 29 2.19 10.11 8.59
CA SER A 29 1.75 8.98 7.76
C SER A 29 0.73 8.14 8.53
N GLN A 30 -0.24 7.61 7.79
CA GLN A 30 -1.28 6.76 8.37
C GLN A 30 -1.63 5.65 7.40
N MET A 31 -1.58 4.42 7.90
CA MET A 31 -1.94 3.25 7.11
C MET A 31 -3.13 2.56 7.75
N ASN A 32 -4.16 2.33 6.94
CA ASN A 32 -5.33 1.57 7.35
C ASN A 32 -5.39 0.31 6.52
N VAL A 33 -5.51 -0.83 7.19
CA VAL A 33 -5.55 -2.13 6.54
C VAL A 33 -6.82 -2.84 6.96
N GLU A 34 -7.57 -3.33 5.97
CA GLU A 34 -8.74 -4.13 6.21
C GLU A 34 -8.57 -5.47 5.53
N VAL A 35 -8.88 -6.54 6.25
CA VAL A 35 -8.88 -7.88 5.70
C VAL A 35 -10.19 -8.54 6.07
N GLY A 36 -10.70 -9.35 5.17
CA GLY A 36 -11.95 -10.01 5.43
C GLY A 36 -12.24 -11.11 4.41
N LYS A 37 -13.28 -11.85 4.72
CA LYS A 37 -13.79 -12.89 3.84
C LYS A 37 -15.01 -12.33 3.14
N THR A 38 -15.05 -12.45 1.81
CA THR A 38 -16.21 -12.03 1.04
C THR A 38 -16.88 -13.25 0.44
N THR A 39 -18.16 -13.14 0.17
CA THR A 39 -18.91 -14.18 -0.52
C THR A 39 -19.09 -13.74 -1.96
N ASN A 40 -18.65 -14.58 -2.88
CA ASN A 40 -18.85 -14.33 -4.30
C ASN A 40 -19.76 -15.43 -4.84
N HIS A 41 -20.97 -15.06 -5.22
CA HIS A 41 -21.97 -16.01 -5.70
C HIS A 41 -21.61 -16.67 -7.04
N HIS A 42 -20.65 -16.11 -7.74
CA HIS A 42 -20.23 -16.63 -9.04
C HIS A 42 -19.03 -17.58 -8.96
N LYS A 43 -18.47 -17.77 -7.77
CA LYS A 43 -17.34 -18.64 -7.56
C LYS A 43 -17.66 -19.67 -6.48
N ASN A 44 -17.18 -20.88 -6.69
CA ASN A 44 -17.27 -21.93 -5.68
C ASN A 44 -16.09 -21.70 -4.70
N GLY A 45 -16.42 -21.47 -3.43
CA GLY A 45 -15.43 -21.34 -2.39
C GLY A 45 -15.33 -19.94 -1.84
N ASP A 46 -14.48 -19.79 -0.86
CA ASP A 46 -14.29 -18.55 -0.14
C ASP A 46 -13.35 -17.63 -0.89
N VAL A 47 -13.64 -16.34 -0.83
CA VAL A 47 -12.79 -15.30 -1.38
C VAL A 47 -12.40 -14.38 -0.23
N TYR A 48 -11.12 -14.08 -0.16
CA TYR A 48 -10.57 -13.21 0.87
C TYR A 48 -10.14 -11.89 0.24
N LYS A 49 -10.44 -10.82 0.93
CA LYS A 49 -10.16 -9.47 0.48
C LYS A 49 -9.17 -8.81 1.42
N ALA A 50 -8.19 -8.14 0.85
CA ALA A 50 -7.29 -7.25 1.58
C ALA A 50 -7.32 -5.88 0.93
N GLU A 51 -7.29 -4.84 1.75
CA GLU A 51 -7.38 -3.47 1.30
C GLU A 51 -6.43 -2.61 2.14
N ILE A 52 -5.65 -1.77 1.47
CA ILE A 52 -4.75 -0.83 2.13
C ILE A 52 -5.06 0.58 1.66
N SER A 53 -5.21 1.48 2.61
CA SER A 53 -5.32 2.90 2.38
C SER A 53 -4.17 3.56 3.14
N LEU A 54 -3.28 4.23 2.43
CA LEU A 54 -2.07 4.81 3.01
C LEU A 54 -1.96 6.28 2.66
N ASP A 55 -1.85 7.11 3.71
CA ASP A 55 -1.51 8.51 3.55
C ASP A 55 -0.05 8.67 3.98
N ALA A 56 0.80 9.01 3.02
CA ALA A 56 2.23 9.15 3.28
C ALA A 56 2.87 10.03 2.22
N ASN A 57 3.95 10.70 2.59
CA ASN A 57 4.73 11.52 1.65
C ASN A 57 3.87 12.60 0.98
N GLY A 58 2.85 13.08 1.68
CA GLY A 58 1.92 14.09 1.15
C GLY A 58 0.94 13.57 0.11
N LYS A 59 0.82 12.26 -0.02
CA LYS A 59 -0.03 11.63 -1.04
C LYS A 59 -0.86 10.50 -0.44
N HIS A 60 -1.88 10.12 -1.18
CA HIS A 60 -2.76 9.02 -0.79
C HIS A 60 -2.55 7.83 -1.74
N PHE A 61 -2.36 6.65 -1.16
CA PHE A 61 -2.19 5.41 -1.90
C PHE A 61 -3.27 4.44 -1.51
N TYR A 62 -3.71 3.64 -2.46
CA TYR A 62 -4.80 2.69 -2.24
C TYR A 62 -4.56 1.43 -3.07
N ALA A 63 -4.84 0.28 -2.47
CA ALA A 63 -4.82 -0.99 -3.16
C ALA A 63 -5.83 -1.94 -2.55
N VAL A 64 -6.41 -2.77 -3.39
CA VAL A 64 -7.36 -3.80 -2.96
C VAL A 64 -7.11 -5.05 -3.79
N SER A 65 -7.24 -6.21 -3.15
CA SER A 65 -7.09 -7.50 -3.84
C SER A 65 -8.03 -8.52 -3.24
N GLU A 66 -8.57 -9.37 -4.10
CA GLU A 66 -9.39 -10.51 -3.72
C GLU A 66 -8.72 -11.77 -4.24
N LYS A 67 -8.47 -12.72 -3.36
CA LYS A 67 -7.82 -13.99 -3.69
C LYS A 67 -8.50 -15.13 -2.94
N GLU A 68 -8.20 -16.35 -3.35
CA GLU A 68 -8.72 -17.53 -2.67
C GLU A 68 -8.05 -17.76 -1.31
N ASP A 69 -6.93 -17.10 -1.07
CA ASP A 69 -6.17 -17.20 0.17
C ASP A 69 -5.88 -15.80 0.70
N LEU A 70 -6.08 -15.61 2.01
CA LEU A 70 -5.90 -14.33 2.66
C LEU A 70 -4.45 -13.83 2.55
N TYR A 71 -3.49 -14.74 2.74
CA TYR A 71 -2.08 -14.35 2.69
C TYR A 71 -1.69 -13.86 1.29
N SER A 72 -2.24 -14.49 0.27
CA SER A 72 -2.02 -14.05 -1.11
C SER A 72 -2.63 -12.68 -1.37
N ALA A 73 -3.80 -12.41 -0.81
CA ALA A 73 -4.43 -11.09 -0.94
C ALA A 73 -3.59 -10.02 -0.26
N VAL A 74 -3.06 -10.30 0.93
CA VAL A 74 -2.19 -9.36 1.66
C VAL A 74 -0.91 -9.10 0.88
N ASP A 75 -0.27 -10.16 0.37
CA ASP A 75 0.96 -10.01 -0.41
C ASP A 75 0.72 -9.19 -1.68
N ASP A 76 -0.43 -9.37 -2.30
CA ASP A 76 -0.78 -8.67 -3.53
C ASP A 76 -0.95 -7.16 -3.28
N VAL A 77 -1.70 -6.78 -2.24
CA VAL A 77 -1.88 -5.36 -1.93
C VAL A 77 -0.58 -4.72 -1.44
N LYS A 78 0.23 -5.47 -0.70
CA LYS A 78 1.55 -5.00 -0.27
C LYS A 78 2.42 -4.67 -1.49
N SER A 79 2.46 -5.57 -2.45
CA SER A 79 3.26 -5.38 -3.66
C SER A 79 2.76 -4.20 -4.48
N GLU A 80 1.44 -4.02 -4.57
CA GLU A 80 0.85 -2.89 -5.28
C GLU A 80 1.17 -1.55 -4.62
N ILE A 81 1.06 -1.47 -3.30
CA ILE A 81 1.41 -0.24 -2.57
C ILE A 81 2.90 0.04 -2.72
N GLU A 82 3.74 -0.99 -2.62
CA GLU A 82 5.18 -0.85 -2.82
C GLU A 82 5.49 -0.28 -4.20
N ARG A 83 4.85 -0.81 -5.22
CA ARG A 83 5.01 -0.33 -6.59
C ARG A 83 4.64 1.16 -6.71
N GLN A 84 3.49 1.53 -6.14
CA GLN A 84 3.03 2.92 -6.16
C GLN A 84 4.01 3.85 -5.44
N LEU A 85 4.52 3.42 -4.29
CA LEU A 85 5.48 4.22 -3.52
C LEU A 85 6.79 4.40 -4.29
N ILE A 86 7.28 3.35 -4.92
CA ILE A 86 8.52 3.40 -5.70
C ILE A 86 8.35 4.30 -6.92
N GLU A 87 7.28 4.13 -7.66
CA GLU A 87 7.00 4.94 -8.86
C GLU A 87 6.87 6.41 -8.50
N THR A 88 6.17 6.70 -7.41
CA THR A 88 5.96 8.06 -6.95
C THR A 88 7.28 8.70 -6.52
N LYS A 89 8.11 7.95 -5.82
CA LYS A 89 9.42 8.43 -5.40
C LYS A 89 10.29 8.77 -6.61
N ASP A 90 10.35 7.87 -7.58
CA ASP A 90 11.14 8.09 -8.79
C ASP A 90 10.63 9.30 -9.57
N ARG A 91 9.32 9.45 -9.66
CA ARG A 91 8.70 10.61 -10.32
C ARG A 91 9.04 11.89 -9.59
N ASP A 92 8.93 11.89 -8.27
CA ASP A 92 9.22 13.06 -7.45
C ASP A 92 10.69 13.46 -7.57
N ASP A 93 11.60 12.49 -7.54
CA ASP A 93 13.02 12.75 -7.72
C ASP A 93 13.29 13.35 -9.10
N THR A 94 12.69 12.79 -10.13
CA THR A 94 12.82 13.29 -11.49
C THR A 94 12.25 14.70 -11.63
N LEU A 95 11.07 14.93 -11.09
CA LEU A 95 10.42 16.23 -11.11
C LEU A 95 11.21 17.26 -10.33
N PHE A 96 11.81 16.88 -9.22
CA PHE A 96 12.66 17.78 -8.46
C PHE A 96 13.85 18.24 -9.29
N ARG A 97 14.51 17.31 -9.97
CA ARG A 97 15.64 17.65 -10.84
C ARG A 97 15.23 18.56 -11.99
N ARG A 98 14.09 18.22 -12.63
CA ARG A 98 13.52 19.03 -13.70
C ARG A 98 13.00 20.35 -13.17
N GLY A 99 12.39 20.31 -12.00
CA GLY A 99 11.85 21.47 -11.34
C GLY A 99 12.90 22.54 -11.09
N ALA A 100 14.07 22.13 -10.66
CA ALA A 100 15.19 23.04 -10.46
C ALA A 100 15.55 23.74 -11.76
N ARG A 101 15.51 23.01 -12.87
CA ARG A 101 15.79 23.56 -14.18
C ARG A 101 14.61 24.39 -14.71
N SER A 102 13.40 23.91 -14.47
CA SER A 102 12.17 24.57 -14.92
C SER A 102 11.98 25.88 -14.22
N VAL A 103 12.27 25.95 -12.93
CA VAL A 103 12.20 27.19 -12.17
C VAL A 103 13.12 28.23 -12.79
N LYS A 104 14.32 27.83 -13.19
CA LYS A 104 15.24 28.73 -13.88
C LYS A 104 14.71 29.21 -15.22
N LYS A 105 13.96 28.37 -15.92
CA LYS A 105 13.38 28.72 -17.22
C LYS A 105 12.15 29.62 -17.05
N MET A 106 11.40 29.40 -15.99
CA MET A 106 10.17 30.15 -15.74
C MET A 106 10.43 31.50 -15.13
N LEU A 107 11.56 31.67 -14.53
CA LEU A 107 11.98 32.92 -13.93
C LEU A 107 12.82 33.74 -14.91
#